data_8a18c4485221f5af0d008fd08fb3aaa1
#
_entry.id   8a18c4485221f5af0d008fd08fb3aaa1
#
_cell.length_a   1.000
_cell.length_b   1.000
_cell.length_c   1.000
_cell.angle_alpha   90.00
_cell.angle_beta   90.00
_cell.angle_gamma   90.00
#
_symmetry.space_group_name_H-M   'P 1'
#
loop_
_entity.id
_entity.type
_entity.pdbx_description
1 polymer ?
#
loop_
_entity_poly.entity_id
_entity_poly.type
_entity_poly.pdbx_seq_one_letter_code
_entity_poly.pdbx_strand_id
1 'polypeptide(L)'
;MGGGKFLTLPREIYKQITKKVTSMGLLDKNITITFLEGKVSLEDLFELLKEKLGNKYEVKFLKKGSAAAQFFGTGNAEDRIFVAKNAYHRTLITTKYAPMTDDMSREDTYLGFDRSTMKGWLKMLYSQGGWIGQWIIRTIYGSNQDFDTDILDAINSKYPVQQKDQNVGISALWKKNN
;
A
#
# COMPACT_ATOMS: atom_id res chain seq x y z
N MET A 1 15.03 2.19 47.95
CA MET A 1 14.69 3.49 47.33
C MET A 1 15.40 3.56 45.96
N GLY A 2 14.72 3.21 44.90
CA GLY A 2 15.24 3.20 43.53
C GLY A 2 14.67 4.38 42.75
N GLY A 3 15.49 5.41 42.58
CA GLY A 3 15.14 6.57 41.77
C GLY A 3 15.15 6.22 40.30
N GLY A 4 14.00 6.12 39.65
CA GLY A 4 13.87 5.97 38.22
C GLY A 4 14.39 7.24 37.51
N LYS A 5 15.46 7.11 36.74
CA LYS A 5 15.92 8.18 35.86
C LYS A 5 14.92 8.32 34.72
N PHE A 6 14.10 9.37 34.78
CA PHE A 6 13.32 9.81 33.62
C PHE A 6 14.30 10.28 32.53
N LEU A 7 14.30 9.58 31.41
CA LEU A 7 14.98 10.02 30.19
C LEU A 7 14.28 11.26 29.64
N THR A 8 14.78 12.45 29.98
CA THR A 8 14.34 13.70 29.38
C THR A 8 14.91 13.80 27.96
N LEU A 9 14.05 13.73 26.97
CA LEU A 9 14.42 13.98 25.56
C LEU A 9 15.00 15.40 25.41
N PRO A 10 16.04 15.59 24.59
CA PRO A 10 16.60 16.91 24.30
C PRO A 10 15.52 17.88 23.82
N ARG A 11 15.57 19.12 24.31
CA ARG A 11 14.56 20.16 24.07
C ARG A 11 14.28 20.44 22.59
N GLU A 12 15.29 20.23 21.73
CA GLU A 12 15.16 20.38 20.27
C GLU A 12 14.34 19.26 19.62
N ILE A 13 14.48 18.03 20.11
CA ILE A 13 13.67 16.88 19.67
C ILE A 13 12.20 17.09 20.08
N TYR A 14 12.00 17.59 21.30
CA TYR A 14 10.65 17.91 21.77
C TYR A 14 9.97 19.01 20.93
N LYS A 15 10.73 20.07 20.54
CA LYS A 15 10.24 21.14 19.66
C LYS A 15 9.94 20.63 18.25
N GLN A 16 10.76 19.72 17.70
CA GLN A 16 10.48 19.14 16.36
C GLN A 16 9.25 18.24 16.40
N ILE A 17 9.10 17.41 17.44
CA ILE A 17 7.92 16.55 17.62
C ILE A 17 6.67 17.39 17.81
N THR A 18 6.69 18.40 18.67
CA THR A 18 5.54 19.30 18.91
C THR A 18 5.21 20.12 17.66
N LYS A 19 6.19 20.61 16.90
CA LYS A 19 5.95 21.34 15.65
C LYS A 19 5.33 20.44 14.57
N LYS A 20 5.71 19.15 14.52
CA LYS A 20 5.15 18.17 13.60
C LYS A 20 3.73 17.72 14.04
N VAL A 21 3.48 17.59 15.33
CA VAL A 21 2.16 17.22 15.88
C VAL A 21 1.16 18.39 15.80
N THR A 22 1.60 19.65 16.00
CA THR A 22 0.73 20.84 15.90
C THR A 22 0.40 21.22 14.45
N SER A 23 1.22 20.78 13.47
CA SER A 23 0.93 21.02 12.05
C SER A 23 0.02 19.96 11.42
N MET A 24 -0.18 18.83 12.07
CA MET A 24 -1.10 17.78 11.63
C MET A 24 -2.39 17.93 12.42
N GLY A 25 -3.47 18.31 11.74
CA GLY A 25 -4.81 18.25 12.34
C GLY A 25 -5.12 16.82 12.80
N LEU A 26 -5.92 16.70 13.86
CA LEU A 26 -6.27 15.41 14.49
C LEU A 26 -6.86 14.38 13.50
N LEU A 27 -7.35 14.85 12.34
CA LEU A 27 -7.96 14.05 11.26
C LEU A 27 -7.10 14.01 9.99
N ASP A 28 -5.88 14.56 10.03
CA ASP A 28 -4.99 14.55 8.87
C ASP A 28 -4.25 13.22 8.77
N LYS A 29 -4.29 12.62 7.58
CA LYS A 29 -3.58 11.39 7.27
C LYS A 29 -2.65 11.63 6.08
N ASN A 30 -1.37 11.35 6.26
CA ASN A 30 -0.44 11.29 5.15
C ASN A 30 -0.58 9.93 4.47
N ILE A 31 -0.88 9.94 3.19
CA ILE A 31 -0.90 8.76 2.33
C ILE A 31 0.17 8.91 1.27
N THR A 32 0.91 7.83 1.03
CA THR A 32 1.85 7.75 -0.09
C THR A 32 1.11 7.19 -1.30
N ILE A 33 1.02 7.97 -2.34
CA ILE A 33 0.44 7.59 -3.62
C ILE A 33 1.56 7.05 -4.50
N THR A 34 1.37 5.84 -5.02
CA THR A 34 2.27 5.22 -5.99
C THR A 34 1.67 5.34 -7.38
N PHE A 35 2.44 5.85 -8.34
CA PHE A 35 1.96 6.02 -9.71
C PHE A 35 3.08 5.83 -10.74
N LEU A 36 2.67 5.63 -11.98
CA LEU A 36 3.52 5.53 -13.16
C LEU A 36 3.23 6.72 -14.07
N GLU A 37 4.26 7.27 -14.69
CA GLU A 37 4.08 8.33 -15.67
C GLU A 37 3.41 7.80 -16.93
N GLY A 38 2.33 8.48 -17.34
CA GLY A 38 1.54 8.13 -18.50
C GLY A 38 0.58 6.96 -18.26
N LYS A 39 -0.12 6.58 -19.33
CA LYS A 39 -1.19 5.58 -19.30
C LYS A 39 -0.62 4.19 -19.51
N VAL A 40 -0.68 3.35 -18.49
CA VAL A 40 -0.27 1.94 -18.52
C VAL A 40 -1.50 1.07 -18.25
N SER A 41 -1.79 0.13 -19.14
CA SER A 41 -2.94 -0.78 -18.96
C SER A 41 -2.70 -1.79 -17.86
N LEU A 42 -3.78 -2.29 -17.26
CA LEU A 42 -3.70 -3.34 -16.24
C LEU A 42 -3.19 -4.65 -16.85
N GLU A 43 -3.52 -4.91 -18.12
CA GLU A 43 -3.07 -6.06 -18.89
C GLU A 43 -1.56 -6.03 -19.11
N ASP A 44 -0.99 -4.89 -19.50
CA ASP A 44 0.46 -4.73 -19.67
C ASP A 44 1.21 -4.93 -18.36
N LEU A 45 0.66 -4.43 -17.26
CA LEU A 45 1.21 -4.67 -15.92
C LEU A 45 1.13 -6.15 -15.52
N PHE A 46 0.03 -6.83 -15.87
CA PHE A 46 -0.11 -8.25 -15.59
C PHE A 46 0.93 -9.08 -16.33
N GLU A 47 1.11 -8.86 -17.64
CA GLU A 47 2.12 -9.59 -18.42
C GLU A 47 3.54 -9.33 -17.89
N LEU A 48 3.87 -8.09 -17.54
CA LEU A 48 5.14 -7.75 -16.92
C LEU A 48 5.35 -8.48 -15.58
N LEU A 49 4.38 -8.43 -14.67
CA LEU A 49 4.47 -9.08 -13.37
C LEU A 49 4.53 -10.60 -13.50
N LYS A 50 3.81 -11.18 -14.45
CA LYS A 50 3.84 -12.61 -14.74
C LYS A 50 5.20 -13.03 -15.29
N GLU A 51 5.80 -12.25 -16.18
CA GLU A 51 7.17 -12.50 -16.71
C GLU A 51 8.21 -12.42 -15.59
N LYS A 52 8.19 -11.36 -14.78
CA LYS A 52 9.24 -11.10 -13.77
C LYS A 52 9.08 -11.92 -12.49
N LEU A 53 7.84 -12.14 -12.05
CA LEU A 53 7.54 -12.75 -10.75
C LEU A 53 6.86 -14.12 -10.85
N GLY A 54 6.41 -14.55 -12.02
CA GLY A 54 5.63 -15.79 -12.17
C GLY A 54 6.37 -17.06 -11.73
N ASN A 55 7.69 -17.05 -11.71
CA ASN A 55 8.50 -18.17 -11.18
C ASN A 55 8.61 -18.17 -9.63
N LYS A 56 8.38 -17.01 -9.00
CA LYS A 56 8.56 -16.78 -7.56
C LYS A 56 7.22 -16.66 -6.83
N TYR A 57 6.23 -16.10 -7.51
CA TYR A 57 4.92 -15.77 -6.97
C TYR A 57 3.79 -16.29 -7.86
N GLU A 58 2.63 -16.55 -7.25
CA GLU A 58 1.38 -16.77 -7.98
C GLU A 58 0.87 -15.42 -8.49
N VAL A 59 0.79 -15.25 -9.83
CA VAL A 59 0.28 -14.04 -10.49
C VAL A 59 -0.93 -14.42 -11.34
N LYS A 60 -2.08 -13.80 -11.06
CA LYS A 60 -3.36 -14.06 -11.76
C LYS A 60 -4.06 -12.78 -12.16
N PHE A 61 -4.63 -12.77 -13.36
CA PHE A 61 -5.55 -11.73 -13.79
C PHE A 61 -6.99 -12.09 -13.36
N LEU A 62 -7.62 -11.22 -12.61
CA LEU A 62 -8.99 -11.41 -12.11
C LEU A 62 -9.92 -10.46 -12.87
N LYS A 63 -10.62 -11.00 -13.86
CA LYS A 63 -11.65 -10.23 -14.59
C LYS A 63 -12.86 -9.94 -13.70
N LYS A 64 -13.37 -8.74 -13.80
CA LYS A 64 -14.63 -8.32 -13.20
C LYS A 64 -15.73 -9.37 -13.46
N GLY A 65 -16.50 -9.72 -12.41
CA GLY A 65 -17.60 -10.69 -12.51
C GLY A 65 -17.20 -12.15 -12.74
N SER A 66 -15.91 -12.48 -12.86
CA SER A 66 -15.47 -13.85 -12.99
C SER A 66 -15.65 -14.64 -11.68
N ALA A 67 -15.80 -15.98 -11.78
CA ALA A 67 -15.85 -16.85 -10.60
C ALA A 67 -14.61 -16.68 -9.70
N ALA A 68 -13.44 -16.46 -10.29
CA ALA A 68 -12.22 -16.16 -9.56
C ALA A 68 -12.32 -14.85 -8.77
N ALA A 69 -12.83 -13.77 -9.37
CA ALA A 69 -13.03 -12.51 -8.67
C ALA A 69 -14.02 -12.63 -7.52
N GLN A 70 -15.09 -13.40 -7.69
CA GLN A 70 -16.06 -13.70 -6.64
C GLN A 70 -15.43 -14.50 -5.49
N PHE A 71 -14.63 -15.51 -5.80
CA PHE A 71 -13.92 -16.33 -4.79
C PHE A 71 -12.97 -15.48 -3.93
N PHE A 72 -12.30 -14.49 -4.51
CA PHE A 72 -11.43 -13.55 -3.77
C PHE A 72 -12.19 -12.42 -3.07
N GLY A 73 -13.53 -12.42 -3.12
CA GLY A 73 -14.36 -11.42 -2.47
C GLY A 73 -14.28 -10.02 -3.11
N THR A 74 -13.73 -9.94 -4.34
CA THR A 74 -13.59 -8.68 -5.08
C THR A 74 -14.86 -8.32 -5.85
N GLY A 75 -15.79 -9.26 -5.98
CA GLY A 75 -17.11 -9.05 -6.55
C GLY A 75 -17.10 -8.52 -7.98
N ASN A 76 -17.98 -7.55 -8.24
CA ASN A 76 -18.16 -6.95 -9.55
C ASN A 76 -17.46 -5.58 -9.72
N ALA A 77 -16.47 -5.25 -8.87
CA ALA A 77 -15.94 -3.90 -8.84
C ALA A 77 -15.17 -3.53 -10.13
N GLU A 78 -14.05 -4.18 -10.37
CA GLU A 78 -13.11 -3.85 -11.46
C GLU A 78 -12.15 -5.01 -11.71
N ASP A 79 -11.47 -4.99 -12.86
CA ASP A 79 -10.38 -5.92 -13.16
C ASP A 79 -9.21 -5.69 -12.20
N ARG A 80 -8.52 -6.76 -11.78
CA ARG A 80 -7.43 -6.71 -10.80
C ARG A 80 -6.36 -7.74 -11.10
N ILE A 81 -5.13 -7.44 -10.69
CA ILE A 81 -4.04 -8.42 -10.67
C ILE A 81 -3.89 -8.95 -9.24
N PHE A 82 -3.96 -10.24 -9.08
CA PHE A 82 -3.66 -10.91 -7.83
C PHE A 82 -2.22 -11.39 -7.84
N VAL A 83 -1.46 -11.03 -6.80
CA VAL A 83 -0.10 -11.50 -6.57
C VAL A 83 -0.01 -12.12 -5.19
N ALA A 84 0.55 -13.34 -5.08
CA ALA A 84 0.71 -14.02 -3.81
C ALA A 84 2.01 -14.82 -3.73
N LYS A 85 2.73 -14.65 -2.63
CA LYS A 85 3.89 -15.46 -2.23
C LYS A 85 3.45 -16.65 -1.36
N ASN A 86 2.49 -16.43 -0.48
CA ASN A 86 1.97 -17.41 0.48
C ASN A 86 0.59 -17.01 1.01
N ALA A 87 0.14 -17.60 2.10
CA ALA A 87 -1.16 -17.30 2.69
C ALA A 87 -1.30 -15.89 3.29
N TYR A 88 -0.18 -15.26 3.65
CA TYR A 88 -0.11 -13.93 4.28
C TYR A 88 0.30 -12.84 3.29
N HIS A 89 1.40 -13.04 2.55
CA HIS A 89 1.89 -12.09 1.55
C HIS A 89 1.06 -12.21 0.27
N ARG A 90 0.00 -11.43 0.22
CA ARG A 90 -0.96 -11.40 -0.89
C ARG A 90 -1.44 -9.97 -1.10
N THR A 91 -1.60 -9.56 -2.35
CA THR A 91 -2.13 -8.26 -2.71
C THR A 91 -2.97 -8.33 -3.96
N LEU A 92 -3.92 -7.40 -4.09
CA LEU A 92 -4.63 -7.09 -5.32
C LEU A 92 -4.13 -5.75 -5.81
N ILE A 93 -3.76 -5.70 -7.07
CA ILE A 93 -3.30 -4.47 -7.74
C ILE A 93 -4.39 -3.99 -8.68
N THR A 94 -4.70 -2.71 -8.60
CA THR A 94 -5.65 -2.00 -9.48
C THR A 94 -4.96 -0.80 -10.10
N THR A 95 -5.45 -0.36 -11.25
CA THR A 95 -5.00 0.86 -11.91
C THR A 95 -6.15 1.85 -12.03
N LYS A 96 -5.85 3.14 -11.83
CA LYS A 96 -6.76 4.25 -12.13
C LYS A 96 -5.97 5.33 -12.86
N TYR A 97 -6.65 6.03 -13.75
CA TYR A 97 -6.02 7.10 -14.52
C TYR A 97 -6.42 8.46 -13.95
N ALA A 98 -5.44 9.26 -13.62
CA ALA A 98 -5.63 10.63 -13.15
C ALA A 98 -4.34 11.43 -13.34
N PRO A 99 -4.40 12.76 -13.49
CA PRO A 99 -3.20 13.58 -13.47
C PRO A 99 -2.60 13.56 -12.07
N MET A 100 -1.41 12.98 -11.91
CA MET A 100 -0.67 12.89 -10.65
C MET A 100 0.50 13.87 -10.58
N THR A 101 0.91 14.38 -11.73
CA THR A 101 1.92 15.42 -11.88
C THR A 101 1.29 16.79 -12.03
N ASP A 102 2.11 17.84 -12.08
CA ASP A 102 1.64 19.21 -12.30
C ASP A 102 1.14 19.45 -13.75
N ASP A 103 1.45 18.50 -14.66
CA ASP A 103 0.91 18.49 -16.02
C ASP A 103 -0.49 17.89 -16.05
N MET A 104 -1.50 18.74 -15.93
CA MET A 104 -2.92 18.35 -15.96
C MET A 104 -3.40 17.85 -17.33
N SER A 105 -2.59 17.99 -18.39
CA SER A 105 -2.90 17.47 -19.74
C SER A 105 -2.59 16.00 -19.91
N ARG A 106 -1.80 15.43 -18.99
CA ARG A 106 -1.36 14.03 -19.01
C ARG A 106 -2.08 13.21 -17.96
N GLU A 107 -2.62 12.07 -18.37
CA GLU A 107 -3.11 11.05 -17.44
C GLU A 107 -1.95 10.14 -17.02
N ASP A 108 -1.73 10.04 -15.72
CA ASP A 108 -0.80 9.10 -15.10
C ASP A 108 -1.56 7.89 -14.56
N THR A 109 -0.87 6.76 -14.39
CA THR A 109 -1.46 5.53 -13.87
C THR A 109 -1.24 5.42 -12.37
N TYR A 110 -2.28 5.64 -11.58
CA TYR A 110 -2.28 5.39 -10.14
C TYR A 110 -2.35 3.88 -9.86
N LEU A 111 -1.48 3.40 -8.97
CA LEU A 111 -1.45 2.01 -8.52
C LEU A 111 -2.11 1.89 -7.14
N GLY A 112 -3.20 1.13 -7.08
CA GLY A 112 -3.86 0.75 -5.83
C GLY A 112 -3.42 -0.64 -5.38
N PHE A 113 -2.99 -0.78 -4.11
CA PHE A 113 -2.61 -2.05 -3.50
C PHE A 113 -3.59 -2.39 -2.39
N ASP A 114 -4.38 -3.46 -2.58
CA ASP A 114 -5.29 -3.97 -1.55
C ASP A 114 -4.71 -5.25 -0.93
N ARG A 115 -4.36 -5.17 0.34
CA ARG A 115 -3.78 -6.27 1.14
C ARG A 115 -4.80 -7.03 1.98
N SER A 116 -6.08 -6.74 1.81
CA SER A 116 -7.17 -7.40 2.56
C SER A 116 -7.37 -8.88 2.19
N THR A 117 -6.57 -9.41 1.26
CA THR A 117 -6.71 -10.74 0.65
C THR A 117 -6.06 -11.89 1.41
N MET A 118 -5.47 -11.66 2.61
CA MET A 118 -4.92 -12.77 3.39
C MET A 118 -6.00 -13.83 3.66
N LYS A 119 -5.60 -15.11 3.70
CA LYS A 119 -6.56 -16.21 3.91
C LYS A 119 -7.38 -16.02 5.18
N GLY A 120 -8.65 -16.39 5.14
CA GLY A 120 -9.64 -16.09 6.18
C GLY A 120 -9.22 -16.53 7.59
N TRP A 121 -8.60 -17.69 7.75
CA TRP A 121 -8.09 -18.17 9.04
C TRP A 121 -6.95 -17.29 9.60
N LEU A 122 -6.06 -16.80 8.74
CA LEU A 122 -5.02 -15.83 9.14
C LEU A 122 -5.62 -14.47 9.49
N LYS A 123 -6.64 -14.03 8.75
CA LYS A 123 -7.37 -12.80 9.05
C LYS A 123 -8.03 -12.89 10.43
N MET A 124 -8.61 -14.03 10.74
CA MET A 124 -9.20 -14.30 12.05
C MET A 124 -8.13 -14.28 13.16
N LEU A 125 -7.00 -14.99 12.97
CA LEU A 125 -5.90 -14.97 13.92
C LEU A 125 -5.30 -13.58 14.10
N TYR A 126 -5.16 -12.80 13.01
CA TYR A 126 -4.65 -11.44 13.05
C TYR A 126 -5.58 -10.48 13.80
N SER A 127 -6.91 -10.61 13.60
CA SER A 127 -7.90 -9.69 14.19
C SER A 127 -8.30 -10.08 15.62
N GLN A 128 -8.46 -11.37 15.91
CA GLN A 128 -8.91 -11.88 17.21
C GLN A 128 -7.77 -12.23 18.16
N GLY A 129 -6.60 -12.61 17.62
CA GLY A 129 -5.40 -12.90 18.40
C GLY A 129 -4.71 -11.67 19.00
N GLY A 130 -5.21 -10.46 18.73
CA GLY A 130 -4.63 -9.22 19.21
C GLY A 130 -3.14 -9.10 18.85
N TRP A 131 -2.35 -8.54 19.77
CA TRP A 131 -0.91 -8.37 19.56
C TRP A 131 -0.14 -9.72 19.49
N ILE A 132 -0.61 -10.76 20.19
CA ILE A 132 0.00 -12.10 20.17
C ILE A 132 -0.20 -12.75 18.80
N GLY A 133 -1.41 -12.69 18.23
CA GLY A 133 -1.69 -13.21 16.91
C GLY A 133 -0.87 -12.50 15.82
N GLN A 134 -0.73 -11.20 15.91
CA GLN A 134 0.11 -10.41 15.00
C GLN A 134 1.59 -10.78 15.13
N TRP A 135 2.08 -10.96 16.36
CA TRP A 135 3.47 -11.35 16.61
C TRP A 135 3.77 -12.74 16.04
N ILE A 136 2.90 -13.74 16.26
CA ILE A 136 3.02 -15.08 15.70
C ILE A 136 3.10 -15.02 14.16
N ILE A 137 2.19 -14.31 13.52
CA ILE A 137 2.14 -14.18 12.06
C ILE A 137 3.43 -13.55 11.54
N ARG A 138 3.90 -12.45 12.15
CA ARG A 138 5.14 -11.78 11.74
C ARG A 138 6.38 -12.67 11.95
N THR A 139 6.39 -13.50 13.00
CA THR A 139 7.49 -14.43 13.24
C THR A 139 7.55 -15.55 12.20
N ILE A 140 6.39 -16.04 11.76
CA ILE A 140 6.30 -17.14 10.77
C ILE A 140 6.52 -16.65 9.35
N TYR A 141 5.93 -15.52 8.98
CA TYR A 141 5.90 -15.04 7.59
C TYR A 141 6.86 -13.87 7.32
N GLY A 142 7.38 -13.22 8.35
CA GLY A 142 8.22 -12.05 8.20
C GLY A 142 7.44 -10.76 7.88
N SER A 143 8.16 -9.72 7.44
CA SER A 143 7.55 -8.45 7.01
C SER A 143 7.05 -8.54 5.57
N ASN A 144 6.10 -7.65 5.21
CA ASN A 144 5.67 -7.51 3.82
C ASN A 144 6.67 -6.73 2.96
N GLN A 145 7.70 -6.16 3.57
CA GLN A 145 8.61 -5.22 2.89
C GLN A 145 9.27 -5.83 1.65
N ASP A 146 9.86 -7.03 1.79
CA ASP A 146 10.53 -7.70 0.67
C ASP A 146 9.55 -8.05 -0.46
N PHE A 147 8.33 -8.49 -0.09
CA PHE A 147 7.28 -8.81 -1.05
C PHE A 147 6.82 -7.58 -1.83
N ASP A 148 6.65 -6.45 -1.15
CA ASP A 148 6.28 -5.19 -1.75
C ASP A 148 7.39 -4.63 -2.64
N THR A 149 8.63 -4.70 -2.16
CA THR A 149 9.83 -4.29 -2.92
C THR A 149 9.95 -5.09 -4.21
N ASP A 150 9.84 -6.42 -4.15
CA ASP A 150 9.90 -7.27 -5.35
C ASP A 150 8.85 -6.87 -6.41
N ILE A 151 7.62 -6.52 -5.99
CA ILE A 151 6.57 -6.08 -6.91
C ILE A 151 6.90 -4.72 -7.51
N LEU A 152 7.31 -3.76 -6.68
CA LEU A 152 7.66 -2.42 -7.15
C LEU A 152 8.89 -2.43 -8.06
N ASP A 153 9.90 -3.23 -7.75
CA ASP A 153 11.10 -3.40 -8.58
C ASP A 153 10.76 -4.05 -9.93
N ALA A 154 9.89 -5.06 -9.93
CA ALA A 154 9.40 -5.65 -11.17
C ALA A 154 8.68 -4.63 -12.06
N ILE A 155 7.82 -3.78 -11.49
CA ILE A 155 7.14 -2.71 -12.21
C ILE A 155 8.16 -1.66 -12.69
N ASN A 156 9.06 -1.23 -11.79
CA ASN A 156 10.06 -0.20 -12.07
C ASN A 156 11.06 -0.62 -13.16
N SER A 157 11.21 -1.92 -13.41
CA SER A 157 12.10 -2.42 -14.48
C SER A 157 11.67 -2.00 -15.90
N LYS A 158 10.39 -1.64 -16.08
CA LYS A 158 9.83 -1.21 -17.37
C LYS A 158 9.13 0.15 -17.27
N TYR A 159 8.45 0.41 -16.17
CA TYR A 159 7.70 1.62 -15.95
C TYR A 159 8.24 2.33 -14.69
N PRO A 160 8.88 3.50 -14.81
CA PRO A 160 9.41 4.22 -13.65
C PRO A 160 8.33 4.48 -12.61
N VAL A 161 8.51 3.90 -11.42
CA VAL A 161 7.60 4.05 -10.29
C VAL A 161 7.91 5.34 -9.56
N GLN A 162 6.90 6.18 -9.37
CA GLN A 162 7.00 7.40 -8.58
C GLN A 162 6.11 7.31 -7.35
N GLN A 163 6.51 8.01 -6.30
CA GLN A 163 5.76 8.12 -5.06
C GLN A 163 5.59 9.58 -4.68
N LYS A 164 4.37 9.96 -4.32
CA LYS A 164 4.01 11.30 -3.88
C LYS A 164 3.29 11.22 -2.54
N ASP A 165 3.83 11.87 -1.53
CA ASP A 165 3.14 11.99 -0.25
C ASP A 165 2.06 13.05 -0.36
N GLN A 166 0.85 12.66 -0.03
CA GLN A 166 -0.31 13.55 -0.02
C GLN A 166 -0.90 13.61 1.39
N ASN A 167 -1.07 14.82 1.89
CA ASN A 167 -1.84 15.03 3.12
C ASN A 167 -3.34 15.04 2.76
N VAL A 168 -4.08 14.11 3.35
CA VAL A 168 -5.53 13.97 3.17
C VAL A 168 -6.18 14.25 4.51
N GLY A 169 -6.83 15.40 4.63
CA GLY A 169 -7.48 15.79 5.87
C GLY A 169 -8.00 17.22 5.84
N ILE A 170 -8.53 17.68 6.96
CA ILE A 170 -9.16 19.00 7.07
C ILE A 170 -8.14 20.12 6.77
N SER A 171 -6.87 19.97 7.17
CA SER A 171 -5.84 20.96 6.90
C SER A 171 -5.52 21.12 5.40
N ALA A 172 -5.70 20.08 4.58
CA ALA A 172 -5.52 20.14 3.14
C ALA A 172 -6.59 21.04 2.46
N LEU A 173 -7.80 21.08 3.03
CA LEU A 173 -8.90 21.93 2.52
C LEU A 173 -8.65 23.42 2.79
N TRP A 174 -8.00 23.76 3.92
CA TRP A 174 -7.71 25.14 4.30
C TRP A 174 -6.52 25.74 3.53
N LYS A 175 -5.55 24.93 3.09
CA LYS A 175 -4.40 25.38 2.31
C LYS A 175 -4.73 25.76 0.86
N LYS A 176 -5.89 25.37 0.35
CA LYS A 176 -6.30 25.63 -1.04
C LYS A 176 -6.96 27.00 -1.24
N ASN A 177 -7.25 27.70 -0.15
CA ASN A 177 -8.02 28.98 -0.17
C ASN A 177 -7.19 30.20 0.27
N ASN A 178 -5.87 30.11 0.34
CA ASN A 178 -4.97 31.24 0.63
C ASN A 178 -3.94 31.43 -0.49
#